data_eea34bf7d816cc64e213f2b69911bde1
#
_entry.id   eea34bf7d816cc64e213f2b69911bde1
#
_cell.length_a   1.000
_cell.length_b   1.000
_cell.length_c   1.000
_cell.angle_alpha   90.00
_cell.angle_beta   90.00
_cell.angle_gamma   90.00
#
_symmetry.space_group_name_H-M   'P 1'
#
loop_
_entity.id
_entity.type
_entity.pdbx_description
1 polymer ?
#
loop_
_entity_poly.entity_id
_entity_poly.type
_entity_poly.pdbx_seq_one_letter_code
_entity_poly.pdbx_strand_id
1 'polypeptide(L)'
;MTARGKSVKPVRVHEDVELHRARVLLACRSLDRSGPPGEASGCVSIRSGEAVVISTGGMDGESPGADPDAVLIDPEEGLPLLGESAWPPPGTPVHLAIHRRVPGGGAVIHTCEPTTVSLAELVAAAPSTGATVLRVAPDRRVMPGRDEVAGLEMLMGLSGHEAAVLFDGRGVFTWGRSPDEALSKLERIRTLGRTLAPTAPVGPEETEGKTW
;
A
#
# COMPACT_ATOMS: atom_id res chain seq x y z
N MET A 1 11.71 42.12 -3.51
CA MET A 1 11.01 40.95 -2.93
C MET A 1 12.06 39.88 -2.71
N THR A 2 12.52 39.72 -1.46
CA THR A 2 13.55 38.75 -1.07
C THR A 2 12.86 37.42 -0.80
N ALA A 3 13.11 36.43 -1.65
CA ALA A 3 12.67 35.07 -1.39
C ALA A 3 13.33 34.57 -0.08
N ARG A 4 12.55 34.39 0.98
CA ARG A 4 12.99 33.66 2.18
C ARG A 4 13.32 32.23 1.76
N GLY A 5 14.61 31.93 1.62
CA GLY A 5 15.08 30.56 1.49
C GLY A 5 14.56 29.74 2.66
N LYS A 6 13.71 28.73 2.39
CA LYS A 6 13.38 27.70 3.38
C LYS A 6 14.71 27.07 3.81
N SER A 7 15.04 27.17 5.08
CA SER A 7 16.16 26.43 5.66
C SER A 7 15.83 24.95 5.53
N VAL A 8 16.54 24.25 4.67
CA VAL A 8 16.40 22.78 4.52
C VAL A 8 17.02 22.15 5.78
N LYS A 9 16.16 21.58 6.62
CA LYS A 9 16.61 20.83 7.79
C LYS A 9 17.23 19.53 7.30
N PRO A 10 18.46 19.15 7.73
CA PRO A 10 19.03 17.88 7.32
C PRO A 10 18.19 16.72 7.87
N VAL A 11 17.85 15.78 7.01
CA VAL A 11 17.12 14.55 7.35
C VAL A 11 18.11 13.55 7.95
N ARG A 12 17.81 13.01 9.11
CA ARG A 12 18.60 11.98 9.76
C ARG A 12 18.20 10.61 9.22
N VAL A 13 19.15 9.96 8.57
CA VAL A 13 19.01 8.59 8.04
C VAL A 13 19.53 7.60 9.06
N HIS A 14 18.87 6.45 9.19
CA HIS A 14 19.34 5.36 10.05
C HIS A 14 20.60 4.73 9.45
N GLU A 15 21.55 4.28 10.29
CA GLU A 15 22.77 3.61 9.83
C GLU A 15 22.50 2.30 9.07
N ASP A 16 21.39 1.62 9.38
CA ASP A 16 20.95 0.39 8.73
C ASP A 16 20.10 0.62 7.46
N VAL A 17 20.24 1.73 6.77
CA VAL A 17 19.41 2.07 5.58
C VAL A 17 19.45 0.99 4.51
N GLU A 18 20.61 0.37 4.28
CA GLU A 18 20.77 -0.70 3.30
C GLU A 18 20.03 -1.99 3.71
N LEU A 19 19.95 -2.26 5.02
CA LEU A 19 19.10 -3.33 5.54
C LEU A 19 17.62 -3.02 5.31
N HIS A 20 17.22 -1.76 5.47
CA HIS A 20 15.84 -1.35 5.18
C HIS A 20 15.52 -1.46 3.69
N ARG A 21 16.45 -1.11 2.78
CA ARG A 21 16.28 -1.35 1.33
C ARG A 21 16.07 -2.84 1.05
N ALA A 22 16.94 -3.69 1.56
CA ALA A 22 16.82 -5.13 1.37
C ALA A 22 15.47 -5.69 1.89
N ARG A 23 14.98 -5.20 3.04
CA ARG A 23 13.67 -5.59 3.59
C ARG A 23 12.51 -5.11 2.72
N VAL A 24 12.55 -3.88 2.18
CA VAL A 24 11.58 -3.37 1.22
C VAL A 24 11.49 -4.29 0.01
N LEU A 25 12.62 -4.61 -0.62
CA LEU A 25 12.69 -5.47 -1.80
C LEU A 25 12.21 -6.90 -1.52
N LEU A 26 12.54 -7.44 -0.35
CA LEU A 26 12.04 -8.75 0.06
C LEU A 26 10.52 -8.78 0.23
N ALA A 27 9.95 -7.73 0.81
CA ALA A 27 8.51 -7.61 0.98
C ALA A 27 7.79 -7.43 -0.36
N CYS A 28 8.34 -6.67 -1.31
CA CYS A 28 7.83 -6.57 -2.68
C CYS A 28 7.77 -7.95 -3.36
N ARG A 29 8.85 -8.71 -3.30
CA ARG A 29 8.88 -10.09 -3.85
C ARG A 29 7.86 -11.02 -3.16
N SER A 30 7.49 -10.76 -1.92
CA SER A 30 6.46 -11.52 -1.22
C SER A 30 5.05 -11.13 -1.68
N LEU A 31 4.82 -9.85 -1.98
CA LEU A 31 3.58 -9.39 -2.62
C LEU A 31 3.40 -10.01 -4.00
N ASP A 32 4.42 -9.97 -4.85
CA ASP A 32 4.39 -10.50 -6.22
C ASP A 32 4.08 -11.99 -6.25
N ARG A 33 4.58 -12.76 -5.30
CA ARG A 33 4.28 -14.20 -5.18
C ARG A 33 2.85 -14.50 -4.73
N SER A 34 2.19 -13.58 -4.08
CA SER A 34 0.82 -13.77 -3.57
C SER A 34 -0.25 -13.25 -4.52
N GLY A 35 0.13 -12.54 -5.59
CA GLY A 35 -0.74 -12.02 -6.64
C GLY A 35 -0.75 -12.89 -7.93
N PRO A 36 -1.64 -12.58 -8.88
CA PRO A 36 -1.63 -13.20 -10.19
C PRO A 36 -0.31 -12.95 -10.94
N PRO A 37 0.21 -13.92 -11.69
CA PRO A 37 1.43 -13.74 -12.48
C PRO A 37 1.29 -12.59 -13.49
N GLY A 38 2.24 -11.65 -13.48
CA GLY A 38 2.30 -10.55 -14.46
C GLY A 38 1.51 -9.30 -14.10
N GLU A 39 0.82 -9.26 -12.97
CA GLU A 39 0.23 -8.04 -12.44
C GLU A 39 1.18 -7.39 -11.43
N ALA A 40 1.43 -6.08 -11.61
CA ALA A 40 2.21 -5.30 -10.66
C ALA A 40 1.46 -5.24 -9.32
N SER A 41 2.04 -5.82 -8.27
CA SER A 41 1.29 -6.12 -7.06
C SER A 41 1.26 -5.03 -6.03
N GLY A 42 2.13 -4.02 -6.10
CA GLY A 42 2.08 -2.90 -5.18
C GLY A 42 3.44 -2.33 -4.78
N CYS A 43 3.46 -1.49 -3.75
CA CYS A 43 4.69 -0.94 -3.21
C CYS A 43 4.79 -1.08 -1.69
N VAL A 44 6.03 -1.02 -1.20
CA VAL A 44 6.36 -1.17 0.22
C VAL A 44 7.23 0.01 0.65
N SER A 45 6.96 0.54 1.84
CA SER A 45 7.85 1.52 2.46
C SER A 45 8.19 1.18 3.90
N ILE A 46 9.39 1.58 4.33
CA ILE A 46 9.89 1.39 5.71
C ILE A 46 10.45 2.73 6.21
N ARG A 47 10.14 3.07 7.45
CA ARG A 47 10.76 4.22 8.13
C ARG A 47 12.22 3.92 8.44
N SER A 48 13.12 4.83 8.08
CA SER A 48 14.56 4.74 8.31
C SER A 48 15.07 6.02 8.99
N GLY A 49 14.98 6.06 10.31
CA GLY A 49 15.22 7.28 11.07
C GLY A 49 14.14 8.34 10.82
N GLU A 50 14.57 9.53 10.39
CA GLU A 50 13.67 10.60 9.94
C GLU A 50 13.28 10.45 8.46
N ALA A 51 13.91 9.55 7.69
CA ALA A 51 13.63 9.29 6.28
C ALA A 51 12.68 8.10 6.08
N VAL A 52 12.29 7.86 4.84
CA VAL A 52 11.52 6.68 4.43
C VAL A 52 12.19 6.03 3.22
N VAL A 53 12.40 4.71 3.27
CA VAL A 53 12.77 3.89 2.13
C VAL A 53 11.50 3.39 1.49
N ILE A 54 11.31 3.57 0.18
CA ILE A 54 10.13 3.12 -0.57
C ILE A 54 10.55 2.42 -1.87
N SER A 55 9.85 1.35 -2.25
CA SER A 55 10.07 0.69 -3.53
C SER A 55 9.65 1.57 -4.70
N THR A 56 10.37 1.52 -5.82
CA THR A 56 10.13 2.35 -7.01
C THR A 56 9.36 1.65 -8.11
N GLY A 57 9.26 0.32 -8.06
CA GLY A 57 8.59 -0.49 -9.09
C GLY A 57 7.21 -0.98 -8.66
N GLY A 58 6.46 -1.50 -9.62
CA GLY A 58 5.29 -2.33 -9.38
C GLY A 58 3.91 -1.68 -9.59
N MET A 59 3.82 -0.38 -9.89
CA MET A 59 2.50 0.28 -10.04
C MET A 59 2.13 0.66 -11.49
N ASP A 60 3.10 0.86 -12.36
CA ASP A 60 2.83 1.51 -13.66
C ASP A 60 2.87 0.57 -14.86
N GLY A 61 3.13 -0.73 -14.67
CA GLY A 61 3.16 -1.70 -15.77
C GLY A 61 4.25 -1.44 -16.82
N GLU A 62 5.08 -0.41 -16.64
CA GLU A 62 6.04 0.02 -17.66
C GLU A 62 7.25 -0.91 -17.83
N SER A 63 7.48 -1.82 -16.87
CA SER A 63 8.53 -2.84 -17.00
C SER A 63 8.16 -4.11 -16.26
N PRO A 64 7.32 -4.97 -16.84
CA PRO A 64 7.07 -6.30 -16.31
C PRO A 64 8.39 -7.08 -16.25
N GLY A 65 8.84 -7.44 -15.03
CA GLY A 65 10.06 -8.21 -14.83
C GLY A 65 11.32 -7.40 -14.51
N ALA A 66 11.25 -6.08 -14.39
CA ALA A 66 12.33 -5.32 -13.76
C ALA A 66 12.40 -5.66 -12.27
N ASP A 67 13.60 -5.94 -11.77
CA ASP A 67 13.80 -6.09 -10.33
C ASP A 67 13.37 -4.79 -9.62
N PRO A 68 12.54 -4.87 -8.57
CA PRO A 68 12.16 -3.68 -7.82
C PRO A 68 13.41 -3.01 -7.24
N ASP A 69 13.46 -1.69 -7.33
CA ASP A 69 14.47 -0.88 -6.66
C ASP A 69 13.83 -0.18 -5.45
N ALA A 70 14.63 0.46 -4.61
CA ALA A 70 14.16 1.19 -3.45
C ALA A 70 14.90 2.52 -3.32
N VAL A 71 14.14 3.60 -3.15
CA VAL A 71 14.64 4.97 -3.03
C VAL A 71 14.44 5.49 -1.61
N LEU A 72 15.39 6.28 -1.13
CA LEU A 72 15.32 6.99 0.14
C LEU A 72 14.71 8.38 -0.10
N ILE A 73 13.64 8.70 0.61
CA ILE A 73 12.87 9.93 0.40
C ILE A 73 12.75 10.77 1.67
N ASP A 74 12.60 12.05 1.45
CA ASP A 74 12.21 13.02 2.48
C ASP A 74 10.77 12.75 2.95
N PRO A 75 10.51 12.66 4.28
CA PRO A 75 9.18 12.33 4.78
C PRO A 75 8.18 13.48 4.71
N GLU A 76 8.63 14.71 4.53
CA GLU A 76 7.77 15.89 4.43
C GLU A 76 7.33 16.15 2.98
N GLU A 77 8.27 16.12 2.07
CA GLU A 77 8.05 16.47 0.66
C GLU A 77 7.86 15.23 -0.24
N GLY A 78 8.30 14.05 0.21
CA GLY A 78 8.25 12.81 -0.59
C GLY A 78 9.24 12.79 -1.75
N LEU A 79 10.22 13.69 -1.74
CA LEU A 79 11.23 13.80 -2.79
C LEU A 79 12.41 12.87 -2.48
N PRO A 80 13.10 12.33 -3.52
CA PRO A 80 14.33 11.58 -3.35
C PRO A 80 15.39 12.40 -2.61
N LEU A 81 16.08 11.77 -1.67
CA LEU A 81 17.21 12.40 -1.00
C LEU A 81 18.43 12.50 -1.93
N LEU A 82 19.40 13.35 -1.57
CA LEU A 82 20.60 13.55 -2.36
C LEU A 82 21.36 12.24 -2.59
N GLY A 83 21.69 11.97 -3.85
CA GLY A 83 22.37 10.73 -4.27
C GLY A 83 21.41 9.64 -4.80
N GLU A 84 20.11 9.80 -4.62
CA GLU A 84 19.12 8.89 -5.20
C GLU A 84 18.88 9.22 -6.68
N SER A 85 18.84 8.18 -7.53
CA SER A 85 18.60 8.32 -8.98
C SER A 85 17.17 7.94 -9.38
N ALA A 86 16.47 7.16 -8.54
CA ALA A 86 15.13 6.69 -8.79
C ALA A 86 14.07 7.64 -8.19
N TRP A 87 12.87 7.62 -8.75
CA TRP A 87 11.73 8.38 -8.26
C TRP A 87 10.74 7.50 -7.50
N PRO A 88 10.13 8.02 -6.42
CA PRO A 88 9.12 7.28 -5.68
C PRO A 88 7.82 7.13 -6.49
N PRO A 89 7.01 6.08 -6.23
CA PRO A 89 5.77 5.83 -6.95
C PRO A 89 4.68 6.86 -6.60
N PRO A 90 3.62 6.98 -7.44
CA PRO A 90 2.52 7.92 -7.22
C PRO A 90 1.77 7.74 -5.89
N GLY A 91 1.78 6.54 -5.30
CA GLY A 91 1.18 6.26 -3.99
C GLY A 91 1.92 6.82 -2.78
N THR A 92 3.11 7.37 -2.97
CA THR A 92 3.99 7.89 -1.90
C THR A 92 3.31 8.83 -0.90
N PRO A 93 2.47 9.82 -1.29
CA PRO A 93 1.80 10.69 -0.33
C PRO A 93 0.97 9.95 0.72
N VAL A 94 0.29 8.86 0.32
CA VAL A 94 -0.51 8.03 1.25
C VAL A 94 0.40 7.27 2.21
N HIS A 95 1.50 6.68 1.73
CA HIS A 95 2.50 6.05 2.59
C HIS A 95 3.03 7.01 3.65
N LEU A 96 3.42 8.22 3.24
CA LEU A 96 3.93 9.25 4.15
C LEU A 96 2.89 9.71 5.16
N ALA A 97 1.62 9.85 4.75
CA ALA A 97 0.53 10.19 5.65
C ALA A 97 0.34 9.11 6.74
N ILE A 98 0.36 7.83 6.36
CA ILE A 98 0.27 6.72 7.30
C ILE A 98 1.47 6.72 8.24
N HIS A 99 2.70 6.87 7.72
CA HIS A 99 3.91 6.96 8.55
C HIS A 99 3.85 8.10 9.57
N ARG A 100 3.28 9.24 9.22
CA ARG A 100 3.12 10.38 10.14
C ARG A 100 2.05 10.16 11.20
N ARG A 101 1.00 9.40 10.87
CA ARG A 101 -0.21 9.27 11.71
C ARG A 101 -0.17 8.06 12.63
N VAL A 102 0.48 6.98 12.22
CA VAL A 102 0.50 5.75 13.01
C VAL A 102 1.77 5.72 13.87
N PRO A 103 1.66 5.99 15.21
CA PRO A 103 2.80 5.87 16.11
C PRO A 103 3.32 4.43 16.09
N GLY A 104 4.63 4.27 15.88
CA GLY A 104 5.26 2.95 15.79
C GLY A 104 5.00 2.21 14.47
N GLY A 105 4.31 2.82 13.50
CA GLY A 105 4.21 2.30 12.13
C GLY A 105 5.58 2.33 11.46
N GLY A 106 6.25 1.17 11.42
CA GLY A 106 7.58 1.02 10.81
C GLY A 106 7.53 0.75 9.32
N ALA A 107 6.44 0.13 8.84
CA ALA A 107 6.27 -0.25 7.44
C ALA A 107 4.84 -0.01 6.95
N VAL A 108 4.69 0.31 5.67
CA VAL A 108 3.42 0.42 4.95
C VAL A 108 3.50 -0.40 3.67
N ILE A 109 2.44 -1.14 3.39
CA ILE A 109 2.27 -1.92 2.16
C ILE A 109 1.04 -1.40 1.43
N HIS A 110 1.17 -1.25 0.14
CA HIS A 110 0.12 -0.88 -0.77
C HIS A 110 -0.04 -1.92 -1.87
N THR A 111 -1.26 -2.29 -2.20
CA THR A 111 -1.58 -3.11 -3.36
C THR A 111 -2.84 -2.59 -4.06
N CYS A 112 -2.82 -2.61 -5.39
CA CYS A 112 -3.99 -2.35 -6.23
C CYS A 112 -4.46 -3.60 -6.99
N GLU A 113 -4.01 -4.79 -6.57
CA GLU A 113 -4.47 -6.06 -7.13
C GLU A 113 -6.01 -6.15 -7.04
N PRO A 114 -6.72 -6.34 -8.16
CA PRO A 114 -8.19 -6.25 -8.21
C PRO A 114 -8.88 -7.23 -7.27
N THR A 115 -8.35 -8.46 -7.16
CA THR A 115 -8.89 -9.47 -6.23
C THR A 115 -8.77 -9.01 -4.78
N THR A 116 -7.62 -8.48 -4.39
CA THR A 116 -7.41 -7.98 -3.02
C THR A 116 -8.30 -6.76 -2.72
N VAL A 117 -8.47 -5.86 -3.67
CA VAL A 117 -9.37 -4.71 -3.54
C VAL A 117 -10.81 -5.18 -3.33
N SER A 118 -11.31 -6.09 -4.15
CA SER A 118 -12.66 -6.64 -4.01
C SER A 118 -12.88 -7.35 -2.68
N LEU A 119 -11.88 -8.13 -2.21
CA LEU A 119 -11.94 -8.78 -0.90
C LEU A 119 -11.96 -7.76 0.24
N ALA A 120 -11.18 -6.68 0.14
CA ALA A 120 -11.17 -5.61 1.13
C ALA A 120 -12.51 -4.84 1.18
N GLU A 121 -13.17 -4.66 0.03
CA GLU A 121 -14.53 -4.10 -0.04
C GLU A 121 -15.54 -4.93 0.73
N LEU A 122 -15.49 -6.26 0.59
CA LEU A 122 -16.36 -7.18 1.34
C LEU A 122 -16.11 -7.06 2.86
N VAL A 123 -14.85 -7.00 3.29
CA VAL A 123 -14.50 -6.84 4.70
C VAL A 123 -14.94 -5.49 5.23
N ALA A 124 -14.78 -4.40 4.47
CA ALA A 124 -15.21 -3.07 4.84
C ALA A 124 -16.74 -2.97 5.01
N ALA A 125 -17.51 -3.74 4.21
CA ALA A 125 -18.96 -3.82 4.30
C ALA A 125 -19.47 -4.72 5.45
N ALA A 126 -18.59 -5.50 6.08
CA ALA A 126 -18.95 -6.48 7.11
C ALA A 126 -18.22 -6.22 8.45
N PRO A 127 -18.61 -5.20 9.23
CA PRO A 127 -17.91 -4.81 10.47
C PRO A 127 -17.89 -5.92 11.54
N SER A 128 -18.73 -6.93 11.43
CA SER A 128 -18.76 -8.10 12.34
C SER A 128 -17.53 -8.99 12.25
N THR A 129 -16.67 -8.81 11.26
CA THR A 129 -15.43 -9.61 11.08
C THR A 129 -14.35 -9.33 12.11
N GLY A 130 -14.51 -8.26 12.92
CA GLY A 130 -13.49 -7.80 13.86
C GLY A 130 -12.22 -7.23 13.21
N ALA A 131 -12.25 -7.02 11.89
CA ALA A 131 -11.23 -6.28 11.15
C ALA A 131 -11.79 -4.93 10.71
N THR A 132 -11.21 -3.84 11.17
CA THR A 132 -11.62 -2.50 10.77
C THR A 132 -10.86 -2.10 9.50
N VAL A 133 -11.59 -2.01 8.39
CA VAL A 133 -11.08 -1.44 7.13
C VAL A 133 -11.72 -0.09 6.94
N LEU A 134 -10.93 0.97 7.00
CA LEU A 134 -11.41 2.32 6.73
C LEU A 134 -11.52 2.53 5.22
N ARG A 135 -12.72 2.82 4.72
CA ARG A 135 -12.92 3.19 3.32
C ARG A 135 -12.77 4.69 3.15
N VAL A 136 -11.91 5.09 2.23
CA VAL A 136 -11.71 6.48 1.82
C VAL A 136 -12.17 6.63 0.38
N ALA A 137 -13.28 7.35 0.20
CA ALA A 137 -13.78 7.71 -1.12
C ALA A 137 -13.33 9.14 -1.43
N PRO A 138 -12.43 9.36 -2.42
CA PRO A 138 -12.08 10.71 -2.83
C PRO A 138 -13.32 11.39 -3.43
N ASP A 139 -13.53 12.65 -3.10
CA ASP A 139 -14.58 13.44 -3.76
C ASP A 139 -14.23 13.56 -5.24
N ARG A 140 -15.05 12.94 -6.10
CA ARG A 140 -14.86 12.91 -7.56
C ARG A 140 -14.85 14.30 -8.22
N ARG A 141 -15.08 15.37 -7.45
CA ARG A 141 -15.09 16.76 -7.92
C ARG A 141 -13.74 17.46 -7.82
N VAL A 142 -12.73 16.81 -7.26
CA VAL A 142 -11.42 17.41 -7.00
C VAL A 142 -10.42 16.93 -8.07
N MET A 143 -9.67 17.87 -8.64
CA MET A 143 -8.69 17.65 -9.72
C MET A 143 -7.53 16.75 -9.26
N PRO A 144 -6.93 15.93 -10.17
CA PRO A 144 -5.75 15.13 -9.85
C PRO A 144 -4.67 15.97 -9.15
N GLY A 145 -4.17 15.50 -8.00
CA GLY A 145 -3.19 16.20 -7.17
C GLY A 145 -3.77 16.95 -5.96
N ARG A 146 -5.07 17.37 -5.99
CA ARG A 146 -5.77 17.88 -4.79
C ARG A 146 -6.60 16.81 -4.08
N ASP A 147 -7.00 15.77 -4.80
CA ASP A 147 -7.70 14.61 -4.22
C ASP A 147 -6.86 13.86 -3.19
N GLU A 148 -5.54 13.87 -3.37
CA GLU A 148 -4.62 13.29 -2.41
C GLU A 148 -4.67 14.03 -1.06
N VAL A 149 -4.78 15.35 -1.08
CA VAL A 149 -4.84 16.15 0.16
C VAL A 149 -6.14 15.91 0.91
N ALA A 150 -7.28 15.87 0.21
CA ALA A 150 -8.58 15.59 0.84
C ALA A 150 -8.65 14.15 1.39
N GLY A 151 -8.13 13.16 0.63
CA GLY A 151 -8.01 11.78 1.11
C GLY A 151 -7.05 11.65 2.29
N LEU A 152 -5.96 12.42 2.30
CA LEU A 152 -5.02 12.48 3.41
C LEU A 152 -5.64 13.12 4.66
N GLU A 153 -6.54 14.10 4.52
CA GLU A 153 -7.30 14.66 5.63
C GLU A 153 -8.23 13.63 6.26
N MET A 154 -8.86 12.75 5.47
CA MET A 154 -9.65 11.64 6.00
C MET A 154 -8.79 10.63 6.80
N LEU A 155 -7.52 10.45 6.44
CA LEU A 155 -6.57 9.65 7.23
C LEU A 155 -6.22 10.30 8.57
N MET A 156 -6.63 11.56 8.82
CA MET A 156 -6.51 12.21 10.13
C MET A 156 -7.29 11.50 11.24
N GLY A 157 -8.31 10.72 10.87
CA GLY A 157 -9.10 9.89 11.78
C GLY A 157 -8.50 8.53 12.08
N LEU A 158 -7.34 8.16 11.52
CA LEU A 158 -6.69 6.89 11.84
C LEU A 158 -6.29 6.84 13.31
N SER A 159 -6.84 5.86 14.02
CA SER A 159 -6.50 5.59 15.42
C SER A 159 -5.28 4.67 15.59
N GLY A 160 -4.84 4.04 14.49
CA GLY A 160 -3.80 3.03 14.48
C GLY A 160 -4.31 1.61 14.79
N HIS A 161 -5.58 1.48 15.17
CA HIS A 161 -6.24 0.19 15.43
C HIS A 161 -6.82 -0.46 14.18
N GLU A 162 -6.95 0.30 13.09
CA GLU A 162 -7.45 -0.19 11.82
C GLU A 162 -6.49 -1.22 11.23
N ALA A 163 -7.04 -2.23 10.57
CA ALA A 163 -6.27 -3.25 9.87
C ALA A 163 -5.75 -2.71 8.52
N ALA A 164 -6.55 -1.87 7.85
CA ALA A 164 -6.22 -1.31 6.55
C ALA A 164 -7.02 -0.05 6.23
N VAL A 165 -6.56 0.65 5.18
CA VAL A 165 -7.33 1.66 4.45
C VAL A 165 -7.58 1.15 3.05
N LEU A 166 -8.84 1.15 2.63
CA LEU A 166 -9.27 0.96 1.25
C LEU A 166 -9.49 2.33 0.62
N PHE A 167 -8.66 2.67 -0.33
CA PHE A 167 -8.75 3.93 -1.07
C PHE A 167 -9.42 3.69 -2.41
N ASP A 168 -10.62 4.23 -2.62
CA ASP A 168 -11.37 4.03 -3.86
C ASP A 168 -10.55 4.46 -5.09
N GLY A 169 -10.36 3.50 -6.01
CA GLY A 169 -9.57 3.70 -7.22
C GLY A 169 -8.04 3.70 -7.03
N ARG A 170 -7.56 3.49 -5.80
CA ARG A 170 -6.12 3.47 -5.49
C ARG A 170 -5.63 2.21 -4.78
N GLY A 171 -6.53 1.36 -4.33
CA GLY A 171 -6.18 0.08 -3.71
C GLY A 171 -6.20 0.07 -2.19
N VAL A 172 -5.52 -0.91 -1.62
CA VAL A 172 -5.52 -1.24 -0.20
C VAL A 172 -4.17 -0.92 0.42
N PHE A 173 -4.17 -0.21 1.55
CA PHE A 173 -2.98 0.09 2.33
C PHE A 173 -3.07 -0.60 3.69
N THR A 174 -2.02 -1.31 4.06
CA THR A 174 -1.84 -1.91 5.39
C THR A 174 -0.55 -1.40 6.02
N TRP A 175 -0.44 -1.45 7.33
CA TRP A 175 0.76 -1.00 8.04
C TRP A 175 1.04 -1.84 9.28
N GLY A 176 2.29 -1.81 9.72
CA GLY A 176 2.75 -2.52 10.91
C GLY A 176 4.07 -1.97 11.41
N ARG A 177 4.58 -2.53 12.49
CA ARG A 177 5.91 -2.22 13.01
C ARG A 177 7.01 -2.76 12.10
N SER A 178 6.68 -3.74 11.27
CA SER A 178 7.56 -4.34 10.28
C SER A 178 6.78 -4.68 9.00
N PRO A 179 7.47 -4.94 7.88
CA PRO A 179 6.82 -5.44 6.66
C PRO A 179 6.02 -6.73 6.90
N ASP A 180 6.53 -7.64 7.72
CA ASP A 180 5.87 -8.92 8.00
C ASP A 180 4.53 -8.71 8.73
N GLU A 181 4.47 -7.76 9.67
CA GLU A 181 3.22 -7.41 10.34
C GLU A 181 2.20 -6.78 9.36
N ALA A 182 2.66 -5.89 8.48
CA ALA A 182 1.81 -5.27 7.47
C ALA A 182 1.30 -6.32 6.44
N LEU A 183 2.17 -7.23 5.99
CA LEU A 183 1.80 -8.37 5.14
C LEU A 183 0.78 -9.29 5.83
N SER A 184 0.98 -9.59 7.10
CA SER A 184 0.06 -10.44 7.87
C SER A 184 -1.34 -9.81 7.96
N LYS A 185 -1.43 -8.49 8.10
CA LYS A 185 -2.72 -7.78 8.06
C LYS A 185 -3.37 -7.87 6.68
N LEU A 186 -2.60 -7.72 5.60
CA LEU A 186 -3.10 -7.85 4.24
C LEU A 186 -3.65 -9.27 4.00
N GLU A 187 -2.92 -10.30 4.39
CA GLU A 187 -3.36 -11.70 4.26
C GLU A 187 -4.60 -11.99 5.10
N ARG A 188 -4.71 -11.39 6.28
CA ARG A 188 -5.93 -11.49 7.09
C ARG A 188 -7.13 -10.90 6.37
N ILE A 189 -6.99 -9.75 5.71
CA ILE A 189 -8.05 -9.13 4.92
C ILE A 189 -8.44 -10.04 3.75
N ARG A 190 -7.47 -10.57 3.02
CA ARG A 190 -7.70 -11.53 1.92
C ARG A 190 -8.47 -12.76 2.42
N THR A 191 -8.07 -13.32 3.54
CA THR A 191 -8.72 -14.51 4.14
C THR A 191 -10.15 -14.20 4.55
N LEU A 192 -10.39 -13.12 5.29
CA LEU A 192 -11.73 -12.70 5.69
C LEU A 192 -12.62 -12.42 4.49
N GLY A 193 -12.11 -11.71 3.49
CA GLY A 193 -12.85 -11.42 2.27
C GLY A 193 -13.25 -12.69 1.52
N ARG A 194 -12.38 -13.70 1.43
CA ARG A 194 -12.72 -15.00 0.83
C ARG A 194 -13.83 -15.71 1.59
N THR A 195 -13.88 -15.61 2.91
CA THR A 195 -14.99 -16.21 3.71
C THR A 195 -16.32 -15.48 3.52
N LEU A 196 -16.28 -14.21 3.14
CA LEU A 196 -17.47 -13.39 2.87
C LEU A 196 -17.91 -13.47 1.41
N ALA A 197 -17.03 -13.90 0.51
CA ALA A 197 -17.36 -14.04 -0.90
C ALA A 197 -18.46 -15.08 -1.09
N PRO A 198 -19.51 -14.81 -1.90
CA PRO A 198 -20.54 -15.81 -2.19
C PRO A 198 -19.87 -17.05 -2.78
N THR A 199 -20.13 -18.21 -2.21
CA THR A 199 -19.78 -19.49 -2.86
C THR A 199 -20.57 -19.55 -4.16
N ALA A 200 -19.87 -19.56 -5.29
CA ALA A 200 -20.55 -19.82 -6.57
C ALA A 200 -21.32 -21.14 -6.42
N PRO A 201 -22.63 -21.19 -6.78
CA PRO A 201 -23.35 -22.43 -6.79
C PRO A 201 -22.60 -23.40 -7.70
N VAL A 202 -22.25 -24.56 -7.17
CA VAL A 202 -21.76 -25.67 -8.00
C VAL A 202 -22.89 -25.97 -8.97
N GLY A 203 -22.69 -25.58 -10.24
CA GLY A 203 -23.65 -25.91 -11.30
C GLY A 203 -23.89 -27.43 -11.28
N PRO A 204 -25.11 -27.91 -11.56
CA PRO A 204 -25.36 -29.33 -11.66
C PRO A 204 -24.39 -29.89 -12.71
N GLU A 205 -23.65 -30.94 -12.31
CA GLU A 205 -22.88 -31.75 -13.25
C GLU A 205 -23.83 -32.15 -14.40
N GLU A 206 -23.54 -31.64 -15.61
CA GLU A 206 -24.18 -32.16 -16.81
C GLU A 206 -23.79 -33.64 -16.93
N THR A 207 -24.66 -34.51 -16.43
CA THR A 207 -24.59 -35.92 -16.75
C THR A 207 -24.86 -36.05 -18.22
N GLU A 208 -23.80 -36.10 -19.03
CA GLU A 208 -23.90 -36.55 -20.42
C GLU A 208 -24.53 -37.94 -20.45
N GLY A 209 -25.84 -37.95 -20.67
CA GLY A 209 -26.57 -39.17 -20.98
C GLY A 209 -26.08 -39.70 -22.33
N LYS A 210 -25.15 -40.64 -22.28
CA LYS A 210 -24.89 -41.53 -23.43
C LYS A 210 -26.17 -42.32 -23.73
N THR A 211 -26.88 -41.87 -24.76
CA THR A 211 -27.90 -42.69 -25.40
C THR A 211 -27.24 -43.50 -26.53
N TRP A 212 -27.44 -44.78 -26.46
CA TRP A 212 -27.03 -45.78 -27.44
C TRP A 212 -27.89 -45.69 -28.70
#